data_b3b853d8bfe2a9c32b7efecb3a658e64
#
_entry.id   b3b853d8bfe2a9c32b7efecb3a658e64
#
_cell.length_a   1.000
_cell.length_b   1.000
_cell.length_c   1.000
_cell.angle_alpha   90.00
_cell.angle_beta   90.00
_cell.angle_gamma   90.00
#
_symmetry.space_group_name_H-M   'P 1'
#
loop_
_entity.id
_entity.type
_entity.pdbx_description
1 polymer ?
#
loop_
_entity_poly.entity_id
_entity_poly.type
_entity_poly.pdbx_seq_one_letter_code
_entity_poly.pdbx_strand_id
1 'polypeptide(L)'
;MADDALSSWRHGPTRQAIIDFVARTCGEDGSSAVPVEERVAVFDNDGTLWCEMPMPIQLDFILRRFAEMVRERPELSERQPWKAVVERDLGWFGALMPEHYAGDDTKVRILAAGILAAYAGISVEDFEEQSNTFLRTARHPTLGRSYLDCGYAPMIELLKYLAANGFTNYIASGGGRDFMRPVTAQMYGVPRERVIGSSSTFTYTSNANGGTITHRPEVDYLDDGPEKPVRIWNRTGRRPLLAAGNSNGDLPMLEFAHHGERPTLRLLVRHDDAEREFDYAAGAEEALNRAETEGWSVVSIRNDWTTVF
;
A
#
# COMPACT_ATOMS: atom_id res chain seq x y z
N MET A 1 15.71 -20.49 15.09
CA MET A 1 15.53 -19.09 15.44
C MET A 1 15.14 -18.23 14.24
N ALA A 2 15.87 -18.10 13.13
CA ALA A 2 15.30 -17.52 11.90
C ALA A 2 14.29 -18.47 11.21
N ASP A 3 14.42 -19.78 11.41
CA ASP A 3 13.52 -20.78 10.83
C ASP A 3 12.07 -20.71 11.34
N ASP A 4 11.83 -20.30 12.59
CA ASP A 4 10.48 -20.13 13.11
C ASP A 4 9.85 -18.78 12.75
N ALA A 5 10.66 -17.76 12.42
CA ALA A 5 10.18 -16.42 12.21
C ALA A 5 9.56 -16.15 10.83
N LEU A 6 9.84 -17.01 9.83
CA LEU A 6 9.37 -16.89 8.46
C LEU A 6 8.73 -18.24 8.01
N SER A 7 7.83 -18.76 8.83
CA SER A 7 7.20 -20.08 8.64
C SER A 7 6.24 -20.13 7.44
N SER A 8 5.65 -19.00 7.09
CA SER A 8 4.81 -18.85 5.88
C SER A 8 5.62 -18.72 4.58
N TRP A 9 6.95 -18.66 4.67
CA TRP A 9 7.86 -18.66 3.52
C TRP A 9 8.41 -20.08 3.28
N ARG A 10 8.38 -20.53 2.04
CA ARG A 10 9.04 -21.78 1.66
C ARG A 10 10.56 -21.65 1.76
N HIS A 11 11.23 -22.75 2.07
CA HIS A 11 12.69 -22.80 1.93
C HIS A 11 13.07 -22.60 0.46
N GLY A 12 13.85 -21.57 0.18
CA GLY A 12 14.23 -21.18 -1.16
C GLY A 12 15.10 -19.93 -1.21
N PRO A 13 15.50 -19.51 -2.40
CA PRO A 13 16.42 -18.38 -2.57
C PRO A 13 15.86 -17.05 -2.04
N THR A 14 14.56 -16.80 -2.21
CA THR A 14 13.92 -15.58 -1.73
C THR A 14 13.94 -15.46 -0.21
N ARG A 15 13.54 -16.53 0.50
CA ARG A 15 13.62 -16.60 1.96
C ARG A 15 15.06 -16.46 2.45
N GLN A 16 16.00 -17.12 1.78
CA GLN A 16 17.42 -17.03 2.13
C GLN A 16 17.96 -15.62 1.93
N ALA A 17 17.60 -14.93 0.84
CA ALA A 17 18.00 -13.54 0.59
C ALA A 17 17.51 -12.59 1.70
N ILE A 18 16.31 -12.81 2.26
CA ILE A 18 15.80 -12.05 3.40
C ILE A 18 16.67 -12.30 4.65
N ILE A 19 16.97 -13.56 4.95
CA ILE A 19 17.79 -13.95 6.12
C ILE A 19 19.21 -13.36 6.00
N ASP A 20 19.84 -13.52 4.85
CA ASP A 20 21.20 -13.01 4.59
C ASP A 20 21.26 -11.48 4.63
N PHE A 21 20.23 -10.80 4.14
CA PHE A 21 20.13 -9.35 4.22
C PHE A 21 20.06 -8.88 5.69
N VAL A 22 19.22 -9.52 6.49
CA VAL A 22 19.10 -9.16 7.92
C VAL A 22 20.40 -9.47 8.66
N ALA A 23 21.00 -10.64 8.45
CA ALA A 23 22.27 -11.02 9.06
C ALA A 23 23.39 -10.03 8.74
N ARG A 24 23.54 -9.64 7.47
CA ARG A 24 24.51 -8.60 7.06
C ARG A 24 24.21 -7.25 7.69
N THR A 25 22.95 -6.84 7.72
CA THR A 25 22.54 -5.56 8.32
C THR A 25 22.82 -5.52 9.82
N CYS A 26 22.67 -6.66 10.50
CA CYS A 26 22.94 -6.81 11.93
C CYS A 26 24.44 -7.07 12.27
N GLY A 27 25.28 -7.31 11.27
CA GLY A 27 26.71 -7.62 11.46
C GLY A 27 26.96 -9.06 11.92
N GLU A 28 26.00 -9.96 11.77
CA GLU A 28 26.12 -11.36 12.19
C GLU A 28 27.08 -12.16 11.30
N ASP A 29 27.34 -11.68 10.10
CA ASP A 29 28.33 -12.24 9.15
C ASP A 29 29.78 -11.74 9.39
N GLY A 30 30.00 -10.96 10.46
CA GLY A 30 31.28 -10.35 10.78
C GLY A 30 31.51 -8.98 10.12
N SER A 31 30.56 -8.46 9.36
CA SER A 31 30.55 -7.10 8.83
C SER A 31 30.22 -6.08 9.94
N SER A 32 30.47 -4.78 9.68
CA SER A 32 30.03 -3.73 10.56
C SER A 32 28.49 -3.61 10.54
N ALA A 33 27.85 -3.76 11.68
CA ALA A 33 26.39 -3.61 11.79
C ALA A 33 25.95 -2.20 11.38
N VAL A 34 24.85 -2.10 10.64
CA VAL A 34 24.16 -0.83 10.39
C VAL A 34 23.51 -0.37 11.70
N PRO A 35 23.67 0.90 12.13
CA PRO A 35 23.01 1.42 13.33
C PRO A 35 21.48 1.19 13.30
N VAL A 36 20.89 0.85 14.44
CA VAL A 36 19.45 0.51 14.52
C VAL A 36 18.56 1.64 14.00
N GLU A 37 18.90 2.89 14.32
CA GLU A 37 18.18 4.08 13.87
C GLU A 37 18.24 4.31 12.35
N GLU A 38 19.12 3.60 11.64
CA GLU A 38 19.26 3.66 10.19
C GLU A 38 18.60 2.48 9.47
N ARG A 39 18.12 1.48 10.21
CA ARG A 39 17.45 0.31 9.65
C ARG A 39 16.00 0.64 9.30
N VAL A 40 15.80 1.27 8.15
CA VAL A 40 14.48 1.63 7.64
C VAL A 40 14.08 0.64 6.54
N ALA A 41 12.85 0.11 6.65
CA ALA A 41 12.19 -0.70 5.63
C ALA A 41 10.88 -0.04 5.21
N VAL A 42 10.58 -0.03 3.92
CA VAL A 42 9.36 0.55 3.36
C VAL A 42 8.63 -0.47 2.51
N PHE A 43 7.30 -0.45 2.58
CA PHE A 43 6.43 -1.39 1.91
C PHE A 43 5.30 -0.63 1.23
N ASP A 44 5.00 -0.97 -0.01
CA ASP A 44 3.69 -0.67 -0.56
C ASP A 44 2.62 -1.47 0.19
N ASN A 45 1.35 -1.15 -0.02
CA ASN A 45 0.24 -1.77 0.70
C ASN A 45 -0.63 -2.64 -0.20
N ASP A 46 -1.31 -2.05 -1.20
CA ASP A 46 -2.17 -2.77 -2.13
C ASP A 46 -1.34 -3.73 -3.00
N GLY A 47 -1.69 -5.02 -3.02
CA GLY A 47 -0.90 -6.04 -3.73
C GLY A 47 0.44 -6.41 -3.09
N THR A 48 0.87 -5.72 -2.01
CA THR A 48 2.13 -6.00 -1.32
C THR A 48 1.91 -6.49 0.10
N LEU A 49 1.10 -5.82 0.90
CA LEU A 49 0.78 -6.20 2.28
C LEU A 49 -0.62 -6.79 2.43
N TRP A 50 -1.56 -6.39 1.58
CA TRP A 50 -2.90 -6.97 1.48
C TRP A 50 -3.33 -7.15 0.02
N CYS A 51 -4.36 -7.98 -0.18
CA CYS A 51 -4.92 -8.26 -1.50
C CYS A 51 -5.54 -7.01 -2.13
N GLU A 52 -5.26 -6.77 -3.42
CA GLU A 52 -5.82 -5.63 -4.17
C GLU A 52 -6.85 -6.02 -5.25
N MET A 53 -6.90 -7.29 -5.64
CA MET A 53 -7.83 -7.75 -6.67
C MET A 53 -9.15 -8.23 -6.06
N PRO A 54 -10.32 -8.09 -6.73
CA PRO A 54 -10.51 -7.60 -8.10
C PRO A 54 -10.45 -6.07 -8.22
N MET A 55 -10.32 -5.36 -7.14
CA MET A 55 -10.12 -3.91 -7.07
C MET A 55 -9.46 -3.55 -5.73
N PRO A 56 -8.69 -2.44 -5.66
CA PRO A 56 -8.16 -1.95 -4.39
C PRO A 56 -9.26 -1.80 -3.32
N ILE A 57 -8.95 -2.20 -2.09
CA ILE A 57 -9.94 -2.20 -0.98
C ILE A 57 -10.55 -0.81 -0.77
N GLN A 58 -9.71 0.23 -0.86
CA GLN A 58 -10.20 1.61 -0.74
C GLN A 58 -11.16 1.99 -1.87
N LEU A 59 -11.02 1.42 -3.06
CA LEU A 59 -11.95 1.70 -4.16
C LEU A 59 -13.36 1.19 -3.83
N ASP A 60 -13.52 0.00 -3.22
CA ASP A 60 -14.84 -0.47 -2.74
C ASP A 60 -15.45 0.50 -1.72
N PHE A 61 -14.67 1.03 -0.78
CA PHE A 61 -15.10 2.05 0.17
C PHE A 61 -15.63 3.31 -0.54
N ILE A 62 -14.88 3.81 -1.53
CA ILE A 62 -15.22 4.99 -2.32
C ILE A 62 -16.50 4.75 -3.15
N LEU A 63 -16.61 3.60 -3.82
CA LEU A 63 -17.76 3.26 -4.65
C LEU A 63 -19.07 3.19 -3.84
N ARG A 64 -19.01 2.67 -2.63
CA ARG A 64 -20.17 2.67 -1.70
C ARG A 64 -20.58 4.10 -1.34
N ARG A 65 -19.63 4.96 -1.01
CA ARG A 65 -19.92 6.38 -0.74
C ARG A 65 -20.50 7.09 -1.96
N PHE A 66 -19.98 6.83 -3.16
CA PHE A 66 -20.54 7.39 -4.40
C PHE A 66 -21.99 6.93 -4.63
N ALA A 67 -22.29 5.65 -4.39
CA ALA A 67 -23.65 5.14 -4.49
C ALA A 67 -24.61 5.81 -3.47
N GLU A 68 -24.13 6.14 -2.27
CA GLU A 68 -24.90 6.92 -1.29
C GLU A 68 -25.16 8.34 -1.77
N MET A 69 -24.11 9.01 -2.29
CA MET A 69 -24.22 10.37 -2.83
C MET A 69 -25.23 10.46 -3.98
N VAL A 70 -25.30 9.46 -4.85
CA VAL A 70 -26.30 9.41 -5.93
C VAL A 70 -27.72 9.24 -5.37
N ARG A 71 -27.90 8.45 -4.30
CA ARG A 71 -29.22 8.34 -3.64
C ARG A 71 -29.67 9.66 -2.99
N GLU A 72 -28.72 10.41 -2.42
CA GLU A 72 -28.96 11.73 -1.83
C GLU A 72 -29.16 12.82 -2.89
N ARG A 73 -28.47 12.70 -4.02
CA ARG A 73 -28.41 13.68 -5.12
C ARG A 73 -28.45 12.96 -6.48
N PRO A 74 -29.65 12.60 -6.99
CA PRO A 74 -29.79 11.80 -8.22
C PRO A 74 -29.15 12.42 -9.47
N GLU A 75 -29.02 13.72 -9.54
CA GLU A 75 -28.38 14.45 -10.65
C GLU A 75 -26.90 14.08 -10.85
N LEU A 76 -26.24 13.53 -9.83
CA LEU A 76 -24.87 13.06 -9.93
C LEU A 76 -24.72 11.87 -10.88
N SER A 77 -25.81 11.08 -11.10
CA SER A 77 -25.79 9.92 -11.99
C SER A 77 -25.40 10.25 -13.44
N GLU A 78 -25.55 11.51 -13.87
CA GLU A 78 -25.21 11.97 -15.20
C GLU A 78 -23.71 12.34 -15.36
N ARG A 79 -22.93 12.31 -14.27
CA ARG A 79 -21.54 12.77 -14.24
C ARG A 79 -20.59 11.67 -13.79
N GLN A 80 -19.41 11.61 -14.42
CA GLN A 80 -18.32 10.78 -13.89
C GLN A 80 -17.72 11.39 -12.59
N PRO A 81 -17.32 10.55 -11.64
CA PRO A 81 -17.27 9.09 -11.65
C PRO A 81 -18.58 8.40 -11.22
N TRP A 82 -19.58 9.12 -10.70
CA TRP A 82 -20.85 8.57 -10.18
C TRP A 82 -21.66 7.82 -11.24
N LYS A 83 -21.60 8.28 -12.51
CA LYS A 83 -22.23 7.59 -13.63
C LYS A 83 -21.71 6.16 -13.76
N ALA A 84 -20.40 5.97 -13.74
CA ALA A 84 -19.78 4.65 -13.84
C ALA A 84 -20.21 3.72 -12.67
N VAL A 85 -20.46 4.27 -11.46
CA VAL A 85 -20.99 3.49 -10.33
C VAL A 85 -22.41 3.00 -10.61
N VAL A 86 -23.28 3.88 -11.09
CA VAL A 86 -24.70 3.54 -11.38
C VAL A 86 -24.80 2.52 -12.52
N GLU A 87 -24.01 2.71 -13.55
CA GLU A 87 -23.97 1.82 -14.73
C GLU A 87 -23.18 0.53 -14.46
N ARG A 88 -22.50 0.42 -13.32
CA ARG A 88 -21.56 -0.68 -13.00
C ARG A 88 -20.50 -0.87 -14.06
N ASP A 89 -19.99 0.24 -14.58
CA ASP A 89 -18.94 0.25 -15.59
C ASP A 89 -17.57 -0.04 -14.95
N LEU A 90 -17.30 -1.33 -14.75
CA LEU A 90 -16.03 -1.80 -14.23
C LEU A 90 -14.87 -1.49 -15.20
N GLY A 91 -15.16 -1.38 -16.50
CA GLY A 91 -14.15 -1.02 -17.51
C GLY A 91 -13.64 0.40 -17.33
N TRP A 92 -14.50 1.34 -16.92
CA TRP A 92 -14.09 2.71 -16.60
C TRP A 92 -13.08 2.74 -15.45
N PHE A 93 -13.35 1.97 -14.36
CA PHE A 93 -12.46 1.88 -13.22
C PHE A 93 -11.19 1.07 -13.51
N GLY A 94 -11.30 -0.03 -14.25
CA GLY A 94 -10.16 -0.86 -14.63
C GLY A 94 -9.15 -0.16 -15.55
N ALA A 95 -9.58 0.88 -16.29
CA ALA A 95 -8.71 1.65 -17.16
C ALA A 95 -7.92 2.76 -16.44
N LEU A 96 -8.22 3.08 -15.17
CA LEU A 96 -7.61 4.19 -14.43
C LEU A 96 -6.08 4.12 -14.41
N MET A 97 -5.51 3.04 -13.89
CA MET A 97 -4.06 2.91 -13.75
C MET A 97 -3.34 2.63 -15.06
N PRO A 98 -3.85 1.77 -15.96
CA PRO A 98 -3.26 1.60 -17.30
C PRO A 98 -3.16 2.90 -18.09
N GLU A 99 -4.21 3.74 -18.09
CA GLU A 99 -4.18 5.05 -18.77
C GLU A 99 -3.22 6.02 -18.10
N HIS A 100 -3.20 6.07 -16.76
CA HIS A 100 -2.27 6.88 -15.99
C HIS A 100 -0.81 6.56 -16.32
N TYR A 101 -0.43 5.28 -16.31
CA TYR A 101 0.93 4.86 -16.67
C TYR A 101 1.26 5.07 -18.14
N ALA A 102 0.26 5.17 -19.00
CA ALA A 102 0.42 5.59 -20.40
C ALA A 102 0.51 7.13 -20.58
N GLY A 103 0.40 7.91 -19.47
CA GLY A 103 0.48 9.37 -19.47
C GLY A 103 -0.86 10.10 -19.60
N ASP A 104 -1.99 9.39 -19.53
CA ASP A 104 -3.34 10.01 -19.54
C ASP A 104 -3.95 10.00 -18.13
N ASP A 105 -3.85 11.14 -17.45
CA ASP A 105 -4.39 11.36 -16.08
C ASP A 105 -5.88 11.71 -16.05
N THR A 106 -6.58 11.73 -17.16
CA THR A 106 -7.95 12.26 -17.24
C THR A 106 -8.88 11.54 -16.26
N LYS A 107 -8.92 10.22 -16.27
CA LYS A 107 -9.79 9.45 -15.38
C LYS A 107 -9.35 9.52 -13.91
N VAL A 108 -8.06 9.49 -13.65
CA VAL A 108 -7.50 9.63 -12.29
C VAL A 108 -7.90 10.98 -11.68
N ARG A 109 -7.81 12.06 -12.44
CA ARG A 109 -8.25 13.39 -11.99
C ARG A 109 -9.74 13.47 -11.72
N ILE A 110 -10.57 12.85 -12.58
CA ILE A 110 -12.03 12.78 -12.39
C ILE A 110 -12.37 12.00 -11.12
N LEU A 111 -11.75 10.84 -10.90
CA LEU A 111 -11.94 10.04 -9.70
C LEU A 111 -11.50 10.82 -8.46
N ALA A 112 -10.31 11.42 -8.48
CA ALA A 112 -9.78 12.21 -7.37
C ALA A 112 -10.73 13.37 -7.01
N ALA A 113 -11.25 14.11 -8.00
CA ALA A 113 -12.23 15.16 -7.76
C ALA A 113 -13.52 14.64 -7.12
N GLY A 114 -13.99 13.46 -7.54
CA GLY A 114 -15.13 12.77 -6.93
C GLY A 114 -14.88 12.39 -5.47
N ILE A 115 -13.71 11.82 -5.17
CA ILE A 115 -13.29 11.46 -3.80
C ILE A 115 -13.23 12.71 -2.91
N LEU A 116 -12.58 13.77 -3.38
CA LEU A 116 -12.48 15.03 -2.66
C LEU A 116 -13.86 15.61 -2.35
N ALA A 117 -14.78 15.57 -3.32
CA ALA A 117 -16.16 16.03 -3.13
C ALA A 117 -16.94 15.16 -2.14
N ALA A 118 -16.65 13.85 -2.07
CA ALA A 118 -17.33 12.91 -1.19
C ALA A 118 -16.99 13.11 0.29
N TYR A 119 -15.79 13.60 0.57
CA TYR A 119 -15.29 13.74 1.93
C TYR A 119 -14.96 15.19 2.33
N ALA A 120 -15.30 16.18 1.49
CA ALA A 120 -15.12 17.60 1.81
C ALA A 120 -15.88 17.98 3.09
N GLY A 121 -15.19 18.62 4.04
CA GLY A 121 -15.77 19.10 5.29
C GLY A 121 -15.98 18.05 6.37
N ILE A 122 -15.70 16.75 6.10
CA ILE A 122 -15.71 15.72 7.14
C ILE A 122 -14.54 15.90 8.10
N SER A 123 -14.72 15.67 9.39
CA SER A 123 -13.63 15.68 10.35
C SER A 123 -12.69 14.47 10.13
N VAL A 124 -11.44 14.60 10.56
CA VAL A 124 -10.49 13.50 10.46
C VAL A 124 -10.92 12.32 11.33
N GLU A 125 -11.58 12.58 12.45
CA GLU A 125 -12.12 11.58 13.35
C GLU A 125 -13.30 10.82 12.71
N ASP A 126 -14.26 11.53 12.11
CA ASP A 126 -15.41 10.91 11.44
C ASP A 126 -14.98 10.09 10.21
N PHE A 127 -13.98 10.57 9.45
CA PHE A 127 -13.42 9.81 8.35
C PHE A 127 -12.74 8.52 8.84
N GLU A 128 -11.97 8.62 9.92
CA GLU A 128 -11.33 7.46 10.54
C GLU A 128 -12.35 6.44 11.04
N GLU A 129 -13.45 6.87 11.67
CA GLU A 129 -14.52 5.99 12.12
C GLU A 129 -15.20 5.27 10.95
N GLN A 130 -15.51 6.00 9.87
CA GLN A 130 -16.13 5.42 8.67
C GLN A 130 -15.21 4.38 8.01
N SER A 131 -13.94 4.69 7.81
CA SER A 131 -12.96 3.77 7.21
C SER A 131 -12.72 2.54 8.10
N ASN A 132 -12.59 2.73 9.42
CA ASN A 132 -12.45 1.65 10.38
C ASN A 132 -13.67 0.71 10.39
N THR A 133 -14.88 1.27 10.41
CA THR A 133 -16.13 0.49 10.35
C THR A 133 -16.23 -0.30 9.07
N PHE A 134 -15.92 0.32 7.92
CA PHE A 134 -15.91 -0.36 6.64
C PHE A 134 -14.92 -1.54 6.63
N LEU A 135 -13.66 -1.30 7.00
CA LEU A 135 -12.62 -2.33 6.98
C LEU A 135 -12.94 -3.53 7.88
N ARG A 136 -13.67 -3.32 8.98
CA ARG A 136 -14.06 -4.38 9.91
C ARG A 136 -15.32 -5.14 9.51
N THR A 137 -16.24 -4.50 8.82
CA THR A 137 -17.57 -5.06 8.55
C THR A 137 -17.78 -5.50 7.11
N ALA A 138 -17.14 -4.84 6.17
CA ALA A 138 -17.21 -5.21 4.77
C ALA A 138 -16.40 -6.48 4.47
N ARG A 139 -16.85 -7.21 3.46
CA ARG A 139 -16.21 -8.44 3.02
C ARG A 139 -15.67 -8.28 1.61
N HIS A 140 -14.50 -8.87 1.40
CA HIS A 140 -13.91 -9.01 0.09
C HIS A 140 -14.85 -9.75 -0.87
N PRO A 141 -15.16 -9.19 -2.06
CA PRO A 141 -16.24 -9.70 -2.92
C PRO A 141 -16.00 -11.12 -3.44
N THR A 142 -14.76 -11.52 -3.64
CA THR A 142 -14.37 -12.83 -4.17
C THR A 142 -13.96 -13.80 -3.06
N LEU A 143 -13.11 -13.36 -2.12
CA LEU A 143 -12.55 -14.22 -1.08
C LEU A 143 -13.53 -14.46 0.08
N GLY A 144 -14.60 -13.66 0.21
CA GLY A 144 -15.65 -13.83 1.22
C GLY A 144 -15.22 -13.59 2.67
N ARG A 145 -13.96 -13.19 2.90
CA ARG A 145 -13.39 -12.86 4.22
C ARG A 145 -13.52 -11.36 4.53
N SER A 146 -13.33 -10.95 5.78
CA SER A 146 -13.26 -9.53 6.10
C SER A 146 -12.04 -8.90 5.46
N TYR A 147 -12.05 -7.59 5.22
CA TYR A 147 -10.86 -6.91 4.68
C TYR A 147 -9.67 -6.97 5.64
N LEU A 148 -9.91 -7.04 6.95
CA LEU A 148 -8.83 -7.25 7.92
C LEU A 148 -8.12 -8.60 7.78
N ASP A 149 -8.79 -9.59 7.19
CA ASP A 149 -8.25 -10.94 6.98
C ASP A 149 -7.65 -11.10 5.57
N CYS A 150 -7.53 -9.99 4.80
CA CYS A 150 -6.94 -9.99 3.46
C CYS A 150 -5.43 -9.62 3.45
N GLY A 151 -4.80 -9.49 4.62
CA GLY A 151 -3.36 -9.28 4.73
C GLY A 151 -2.57 -10.54 4.38
N TYR A 152 -1.49 -10.37 3.63
CA TYR A 152 -0.61 -11.49 3.25
C TYR A 152 0.22 -11.95 4.45
N ALA A 153 -0.05 -13.16 4.94
CA ALA A 153 0.62 -13.71 6.11
C ALA A 153 2.16 -13.71 5.99
N PRO A 154 2.78 -14.08 4.86
CA PRO A 154 4.23 -14.02 4.72
C PRO A 154 4.81 -12.61 4.83
N MET A 155 4.13 -11.61 4.28
CA MET A 155 4.58 -10.23 4.37
C MET A 155 4.42 -9.66 5.79
N ILE A 156 3.36 -10.06 6.50
CA ILE A 156 3.16 -9.71 7.92
C ILE A 156 4.26 -10.36 8.78
N GLU A 157 4.64 -11.61 8.50
CA GLU A 157 5.78 -12.26 9.16
C GLU A 157 7.10 -11.53 8.88
N LEU A 158 7.31 -11.09 7.64
CA LEU A 158 8.49 -10.30 7.26
C LEU A 158 8.56 -8.99 8.04
N LEU A 159 7.46 -8.25 8.17
CA LEU A 159 7.40 -7.04 8.98
C LEU A 159 7.78 -7.30 10.44
N LYS A 160 7.26 -8.38 11.03
CA LYS A 160 7.58 -8.80 12.41
C LYS A 160 9.05 -9.21 12.54
N TYR A 161 9.57 -9.97 11.59
CA TYR A 161 10.96 -10.41 11.57
C TYR A 161 11.93 -9.23 11.49
N LEU A 162 11.64 -8.26 10.62
CA LEU A 162 12.43 -7.03 10.51
C LEU A 162 12.37 -6.21 11.81
N ALA A 163 11.17 -6.03 12.38
CA ALA A 163 11.01 -5.29 13.64
C ALA A 163 11.79 -5.95 14.80
N ALA A 164 11.77 -7.29 14.90
CA ALA A 164 12.54 -8.03 15.89
C ALA A 164 14.06 -7.87 15.71
N ASN A 165 14.53 -7.52 14.51
CA ASN A 165 15.92 -7.23 14.17
C ASN A 165 16.23 -5.72 14.13
N GLY A 166 15.40 -4.90 14.79
CA GLY A 166 15.64 -3.47 14.98
C GLY A 166 15.31 -2.59 13.77
N PHE A 167 14.59 -3.10 12.78
CA PHE A 167 14.12 -2.27 11.67
C PHE A 167 12.90 -1.44 12.08
N THR A 168 12.83 -0.25 11.52
CA THR A 168 11.63 0.59 11.56
C THR A 168 10.89 0.43 10.23
N ASN A 169 9.71 -0.21 10.27
CA ASN A 169 8.88 -0.45 9.10
C ASN A 169 7.96 0.74 8.84
N TYR A 170 7.83 1.13 7.57
CA TYR A 170 6.90 2.14 7.08
C TYR A 170 6.06 1.57 5.93
N ILE A 171 4.84 2.07 5.78
CA ILE A 171 4.01 1.87 4.59
C ILE A 171 4.14 3.12 3.72
N ALA A 172 4.28 2.94 2.39
CA ALA A 172 4.28 4.01 1.39
C ALA A 172 3.38 3.58 0.22
N SER A 173 2.16 4.10 0.16
CA SER A 173 1.09 3.60 -0.71
C SER A 173 0.43 4.72 -1.52
N GLY A 174 0.06 4.40 -2.78
CA GLY A 174 -0.84 5.23 -3.58
C GLY A 174 -2.24 5.40 -2.96
N GLY A 175 -2.63 4.48 -2.08
CA GLY A 175 -3.86 4.57 -1.29
C GLY A 175 -3.86 5.71 -0.28
N GLY A 176 -5.04 6.08 0.21
CA GLY A 176 -5.23 7.16 1.17
C GLY A 176 -4.61 6.83 2.53
N ARG A 177 -3.70 7.67 2.99
CA ARG A 177 -3.03 7.54 4.29
C ARG A 177 -4.03 7.36 5.44
N ASP A 178 -5.04 8.21 5.50
CA ASP A 178 -5.99 8.23 6.61
C ASP A 178 -7.01 7.09 6.55
N PHE A 179 -7.20 6.49 5.37
CA PHE A 179 -7.98 5.26 5.19
C PHE A 179 -7.29 4.03 5.80
N MET A 180 -5.97 3.92 5.66
CA MET A 180 -5.19 2.78 6.14
C MET A 180 -4.91 2.83 7.65
N ARG A 181 -4.67 4.01 8.20
CA ARG A 181 -4.24 4.25 9.59
C ARG A 181 -5.03 3.53 10.67
N PRO A 182 -6.37 3.39 10.60
CA PRO A 182 -7.16 2.74 11.64
C PRO A 182 -6.80 1.28 11.91
N VAL A 183 -6.21 0.58 10.92
CA VAL A 183 -6.01 -0.87 10.99
C VAL A 183 -4.55 -1.33 10.92
N THR A 184 -3.61 -0.48 10.48
CA THR A 184 -2.22 -0.90 10.23
C THR A 184 -1.50 -1.41 11.46
N ALA A 185 -1.76 -0.85 12.65
CA ALA A 185 -1.17 -1.34 13.89
C ALA A 185 -1.68 -2.74 14.23
N GLN A 186 -2.97 -3.02 14.03
CA GLN A 186 -3.57 -4.32 14.28
C GLN A 186 -3.13 -5.36 13.26
N MET A 187 -3.15 -5.02 11.97
CA MET A 187 -2.85 -5.95 10.88
C MET A 187 -1.36 -6.25 10.78
N TYR A 188 -0.53 -5.23 10.86
CA TYR A 188 0.88 -5.29 10.46
C TYR A 188 1.85 -5.00 11.61
N GLY A 189 1.38 -4.50 12.75
CA GLY A 189 2.26 -3.97 13.80
C GLY A 189 2.92 -2.64 13.40
N VAL A 190 2.45 -1.98 12.35
CA VAL A 190 2.94 -0.67 11.89
C VAL A 190 2.07 0.43 12.48
N PRO A 191 2.60 1.27 13.39
CA PRO A 191 1.83 2.33 14.03
C PRO A 191 1.43 3.41 13.02
N ARG A 192 0.32 4.09 13.29
CA ARG A 192 -0.34 5.04 12.39
C ARG A 192 0.55 6.16 11.86
N GLU A 193 1.49 6.62 12.67
CA GLU A 193 2.45 7.66 12.29
C GLU A 193 3.51 7.19 11.29
N ARG A 194 3.61 5.87 11.03
CA ARG A 194 4.52 5.28 10.04
C ARG A 194 3.81 4.93 8.73
N VAL A 195 2.58 5.40 8.55
CA VAL A 195 1.83 5.27 7.30
C VAL A 195 2.02 6.53 6.48
N ILE A 196 2.61 6.36 5.30
CA ILE A 196 2.73 7.34 4.23
C ILE A 196 1.72 6.92 3.17
N GLY A 197 1.00 7.88 2.58
CA GLY A 197 0.00 7.60 1.56
C GLY A 197 -0.65 8.87 1.08
N SER A 198 -1.37 8.81 -0.01
CA SER A 198 -2.04 9.95 -0.62
C SER A 198 -2.90 10.72 0.39
N SER A 199 -2.97 12.02 0.24
CA SER A 199 -3.62 12.92 1.20
C SER A 199 -4.34 14.06 0.51
N SER A 200 -5.49 14.47 1.08
CA SER A 200 -6.08 15.79 0.85
C SER A 200 -5.49 16.82 1.80
N THR A 201 -5.65 18.09 1.48
CA THR A 201 -5.33 19.19 2.41
C THR A 201 -6.35 19.25 3.53
N PHE A 202 -5.99 19.92 4.62
CA PHE A 202 -6.82 20.07 5.82
C PHE A 202 -7.09 21.54 6.16
N THR A 203 -8.18 21.76 6.90
CA THR A 203 -8.46 23.03 7.55
C THR A 203 -8.62 22.80 9.05
N TYR A 204 -7.99 23.65 9.83
CA TYR A 204 -8.22 23.75 11.27
C TYR A 204 -9.26 24.82 11.56
N THR A 205 -10.23 24.49 12.40
CA THR A 205 -11.20 25.41 12.98
C THR A 205 -11.24 25.22 14.48
N SER A 206 -11.48 26.30 15.24
CA SER A 206 -11.67 26.23 16.69
C SER A 206 -13.01 26.84 17.11
N ASN A 207 -13.60 26.30 18.15
CA ASN A 207 -14.82 26.79 18.77
C ASN A 207 -14.76 26.57 20.30
N ALA A 208 -15.86 26.85 20.99
CA ALA A 208 -15.92 26.71 22.47
C ALA A 208 -15.67 25.27 22.96
N ASN A 209 -15.81 24.24 22.10
CA ASN A 209 -15.61 22.85 22.43
C ASN A 209 -14.20 22.33 22.08
N GLY A 210 -13.33 23.17 21.53
CA GLY A 210 -11.97 22.82 21.11
C GLY A 210 -11.70 22.99 19.62
N GLY A 211 -10.60 22.38 19.13
CA GLY A 211 -10.18 22.43 17.74
C GLY A 211 -10.61 21.20 16.94
N THR A 212 -10.94 21.39 15.68
CA THR A 212 -11.31 20.34 14.74
C THR A 212 -10.51 20.49 13.45
N ILE A 213 -10.04 19.37 12.90
CA ILE A 213 -9.42 19.29 11.58
C ILE A 213 -10.40 18.64 10.62
N THR A 214 -10.62 19.26 9.46
CA THR A 214 -11.53 18.77 8.43
C THR A 214 -10.82 18.64 7.08
N HIS A 215 -11.26 17.67 6.26
CA HIS A 215 -10.78 17.48 4.90
C HIS A 215 -11.24 18.63 3.99
N ARG A 216 -10.32 19.17 3.19
CA ARG A 216 -10.62 20.11 2.11
C ARG A 216 -10.76 19.37 0.78
N PRO A 217 -11.52 19.90 -0.18
CA PRO A 217 -11.65 19.33 -1.51
C PRO A 217 -10.44 19.66 -2.41
N GLU A 218 -9.24 19.48 -1.89
CA GLU A 218 -7.98 19.75 -2.58
C GLU A 218 -6.99 18.61 -2.32
N VAL A 219 -6.34 18.10 -3.37
CA VAL A 219 -5.24 17.14 -3.24
C VAL A 219 -4.05 17.82 -2.60
N ASP A 220 -3.47 17.22 -1.57
CA ASP A 220 -2.15 17.59 -1.07
C ASP A 220 -1.09 16.92 -1.94
N TYR A 221 -1.13 15.61 -2.04
CA TYR A 221 -0.30 14.82 -2.96
C TYR A 221 -0.91 13.44 -3.23
N LEU A 222 -0.53 12.85 -4.36
CA LEU A 222 -0.75 11.45 -4.70
C LEU A 222 0.57 10.71 -4.49
N ASP A 223 0.62 9.76 -3.55
CA ASP A 223 1.84 9.04 -3.15
C ASP A 223 2.09 7.83 -4.07
N ASP A 224 2.24 8.09 -5.36
CA ASP A 224 2.52 7.07 -6.38
C ASP A 224 3.73 7.45 -7.23
N GLY A 225 4.39 6.45 -7.80
CA GLY A 225 5.55 6.66 -8.67
C GLY A 225 6.65 7.49 -8.00
N PRO A 226 7.13 8.56 -8.68
CA PRO A 226 8.23 9.40 -8.19
C PRO A 226 7.95 10.14 -6.87
N GLU A 227 6.69 10.27 -6.47
CA GLU A 227 6.32 10.90 -5.21
C GLU A 227 6.65 10.01 -4.00
N LYS A 228 6.55 8.67 -4.11
CA LYS A 228 6.87 7.73 -3.01
C LYS A 228 8.23 8.01 -2.36
N PRO A 229 9.37 8.03 -3.08
CA PRO A 229 10.67 8.31 -2.47
C PRO A 229 10.76 9.70 -1.84
N VAL A 230 10.07 10.71 -2.40
CA VAL A 230 10.02 12.07 -1.84
C VAL A 230 9.33 12.05 -0.47
N ARG A 231 8.19 11.37 -0.35
CA ARG A 231 7.43 11.27 0.92
C ARG A 231 8.13 10.38 1.93
N ILE A 232 8.78 9.31 1.50
CA ILE A 232 9.64 8.49 2.36
C ILE A 232 10.74 9.36 2.96
N TRP A 233 11.47 10.14 2.14
CA TRP A 233 12.49 11.04 2.64
C TRP A 233 11.95 12.10 3.59
N ASN A 234 10.85 12.76 3.23
CA ASN A 234 10.22 13.77 4.07
C ASN A 234 9.80 13.22 5.44
N ARG A 235 9.40 11.95 5.50
CA ARG A 235 8.96 11.29 6.72
C ARG A 235 10.11 10.76 7.57
N THR A 236 11.13 10.19 6.93
CA THR A 236 12.19 9.42 7.63
C THR A 236 13.52 10.14 7.70
N GLY A 237 13.79 11.08 6.77
CA GLY A 237 15.10 11.68 6.57
C GLY A 237 16.18 10.66 6.15
N ARG A 238 15.76 9.47 5.66
CA ARG A 238 16.65 8.35 5.38
C ARG A 238 16.30 7.64 4.09
N ARG A 239 17.31 7.06 3.46
CA ARG A 239 17.13 6.09 2.37
C ARG A 239 16.87 4.72 3.00
N PRO A 240 15.80 4.02 2.62
CA PRO A 240 15.50 2.70 3.18
C PRO A 240 16.54 1.66 2.76
N LEU A 241 16.79 0.67 3.62
CA LEU A 241 17.63 -0.50 3.32
C LEU A 241 16.82 -1.61 2.66
N LEU A 242 15.52 -1.65 2.90
CA LEU A 242 14.60 -2.57 2.25
C LEU A 242 13.43 -1.79 1.67
N ALA A 243 13.06 -2.12 0.44
CA ALA A 243 11.80 -1.72 -0.18
C ALA A 243 11.08 -2.93 -0.77
N ALA A 244 9.77 -2.98 -0.60
CA ALA A 244 8.90 -4.02 -1.17
C ALA A 244 7.69 -3.38 -1.86
N GLY A 245 7.37 -3.84 -3.06
CA GLY A 245 6.25 -3.40 -3.87
C GLY A 245 5.79 -4.49 -4.82
N ASN A 246 4.81 -4.21 -5.68
CA ASN A 246 4.27 -5.18 -6.65
C ASN A 246 3.99 -4.58 -8.04
N SER A 247 4.12 -3.28 -8.21
CA SER A 247 3.67 -2.58 -9.43
C SER A 247 4.71 -1.62 -10.02
N ASN A 248 4.44 -1.10 -11.20
CA ASN A 248 5.25 -0.07 -11.85
C ASN A 248 5.29 1.22 -11.03
N GLY A 249 4.25 1.52 -10.24
CA GLY A 249 4.22 2.66 -9.31
C GLY A 249 5.26 2.58 -8.19
N ASP A 250 5.80 1.38 -7.92
CA ASP A 250 6.80 1.15 -6.88
C ASP A 250 8.23 1.29 -7.37
N LEU A 251 8.45 1.33 -8.69
CA LEU A 251 9.78 1.42 -9.28
C LEU A 251 10.66 2.50 -8.63
N PRO A 252 10.21 3.77 -8.50
CA PRO A 252 11.04 4.81 -7.89
C PRO A 252 11.37 4.54 -6.42
N MET A 253 10.47 3.91 -5.66
CA MET A 253 10.72 3.53 -4.27
C MET A 253 11.74 2.40 -4.18
N LEU A 254 11.63 1.38 -5.04
CA LEU A 254 12.57 0.26 -5.12
C LEU A 254 13.97 0.74 -5.56
N GLU A 255 14.06 1.63 -6.53
CA GLU A 255 15.30 2.27 -6.95
C GLU A 255 15.92 3.12 -5.82
N PHE A 256 15.09 3.88 -5.11
CA PHE A 256 15.52 4.73 -4.01
C PHE A 256 16.12 3.94 -2.85
N ALA A 257 15.76 2.68 -2.64
CA ALA A 257 16.34 1.81 -1.62
C ALA A 257 17.78 1.41 -1.91
N HIS A 258 18.33 1.70 -3.10
CA HIS A 258 19.70 1.34 -3.45
C HIS A 258 20.75 2.15 -2.65
N HIS A 259 21.69 1.43 -2.02
CA HIS A 259 22.89 1.96 -1.38
C HIS A 259 24.14 1.35 -2.01
N GLY A 260 25.15 2.15 -2.30
CA GLY A 260 26.40 1.66 -2.89
C GLY A 260 27.22 0.73 -1.99
N GLU A 261 27.19 0.97 -0.66
CA GLU A 261 28.08 0.27 0.29
C GLU A 261 27.32 -0.47 1.40
N ARG A 262 26.02 -0.24 1.55
CA ARG A 262 25.21 -0.85 2.62
C ARG A 262 24.41 -2.04 2.11
N PRO A 263 24.13 -3.02 2.97
CA PRO A 263 23.18 -4.08 2.60
C PRO A 263 21.84 -3.50 2.18
N THR A 264 21.35 -3.94 1.02
CA THR A 264 20.03 -3.56 0.52
C THR A 264 19.27 -4.77 0.04
N LEU A 265 17.94 -4.72 0.18
CA LEU A 265 17.05 -5.74 -0.36
C LEU A 265 15.85 -5.07 -1.03
N ARG A 266 15.61 -5.43 -2.28
CA ARG A 266 14.45 -4.99 -3.07
C ARG A 266 13.62 -6.21 -3.40
N LEU A 267 12.35 -6.20 -2.94
CA LEU A 267 11.40 -7.29 -3.12
C LEU A 267 10.28 -6.84 -4.06
N LEU A 268 10.01 -7.62 -5.09
CA LEU A 268 8.88 -7.39 -5.98
C LEU A 268 7.93 -8.59 -5.88
N VAL A 269 6.73 -8.38 -5.33
CA VAL A 269 5.70 -9.41 -5.23
C VAL A 269 5.11 -9.66 -6.61
N ARG A 270 5.12 -10.92 -7.04
CA ARG A 270 4.51 -11.39 -8.28
C ARG A 270 3.26 -12.19 -7.96
N HIS A 271 2.14 -11.73 -8.49
CA HIS A 271 0.84 -12.39 -8.37
C HIS A 271 0.71 -13.46 -9.45
N ASP A 272 1.06 -14.71 -9.09
CA ASP A 272 1.12 -15.86 -10.01
C ASP A 272 0.38 -17.10 -9.48
N ASP A 273 -0.62 -16.90 -8.60
CA ASP A 273 -1.37 -18.00 -7.96
C ASP A 273 -2.88 -17.79 -8.01
N ALA A 274 -3.48 -18.14 -9.15
CA ALA A 274 -4.93 -18.06 -9.35
C ALA A 274 -5.77 -18.99 -8.45
N GLU A 275 -5.13 -19.99 -7.79
CA GLU A 275 -5.86 -20.95 -6.94
C GLU A 275 -6.04 -20.40 -5.53
N ARG A 276 -5.03 -19.72 -4.98
CA ARG A 276 -5.02 -19.25 -3.59
C ARG A 276 -5.30 -17.75 -3.46
N GLU A 277 -5.03 -16.99 -4.53
CA GLU A 277 -5.21 -15.54 -4.61
C GLU A 277 -5.68 -15.15 -6.01
N PHE A 278 -4.89 -14.40 -6.79
CA PHE A 278 -5.17 -14.01 -8.17
C PHE A 278 -3.89 -14.17 -9.02
N ASP A 279 -4.06 -14.29 -10.34
CA ASP A 279 -2.93 -14.33 -11.29
C ASP A 279 -3.06 -13.13 -12.23
N TYR A 280 -2.14 -12.18 -12.09
CA TYR A 280 -2.09 -10.97 -12.91
C TYR A 280 -0.68 -10.38 -12.91
N ALA A 281 -0.35 -9.72 -14.02
CA ALA A 281 0.88 -8.94 -14.17
C ALA A 281 0.61 -7.53 -14.72
N ALA A 282 -0.65 -7.22 -15.02
CA ALA A 282 -1.03 -5.91 -15.54
C ALA A 282 -0.64 -4.81 -14.55
N GLY A 283 0.12 -3.82 -15.03
CA GLY A 283 0.66 -2.73 -14.20
C GLY A 283 1.96 -3.06 -13.46
N ALA A 284 2.56 -4.26 -13.69
CA ALA A 284 3.83 -4.68 -13.11
C ALA A 284 4.89 -5.06 -14.16
N GLU A 285 4.59 -4.89 -15.45
CA GLU A 285 5.42 -5.40 -16.54
C GLU A 285 6.82 -4.78 -16.53
N GLU A 286 6.91 -3.47 -16.35
CA GLU A 286 8.20 -2.77 -16.27
C GLU A 286 8.95 -3.14 -14.99
N ALA A 287 8.26 -3.22 -13.85
CA ALA A 287 8.85 -3.61 -12.59
C ALA A 287 9.43 -5.03 -12.63
N LEU A 288 8.74 -5.98 -13.25
CA LEU A 288 9.23 -7.36 -13.43
C LEU A 288 10.46 -7.40 -14.32
N ASN A 289 10.48 -6.65 -15.43
CA ASN A 289 11.65 -6.55 -16.31
C ASN A 289 12.85 -5.90 -15.60
N ARG A 290 12.61 -4.85 -14.83
CA ARG A 290 13.65 -4.20 -14.02
C ARG A 290 14.19 -5.11 -12.93
N ALA A 291 13.33 -5.86 -12.26
CA ALA A 291 13.73 -6.82 -11.24
C ALA A 291 14.71 -7.87 -11.79
N GLU A 292 14.45 -8.39 -13.00
CA GLU A 292 15.32 -9.34 -13.67
C GLU A 292 16.67 -8.71 -14.05
N THR A 293 16.65 -7.50 -14.64
CA THR A 293 17.86 -6.84 -15.14
C THR A 293 18.76 -6.29 -14.02
N GLU A 294 18.19 -5.88 -12.90
CA GLU A 294 18.92 -5.31 -11.76
C GLU A 294 19.11 -6.30 -10.60
N GLY A 295 18.69 -7.54 -10.76
CA GLY A 295 18.86 -8.60 -9.77
C GLY A 295 18.06 -8.35 -8.48
N TRP A 296 16.84 -7.81 -8.59
CA TRP A 296 15.93 -7.73 -7.44
C TRP A 296 15.34 -9.10 -7.12
N SER A 297 14.93 -9.31 -5.89
CA SER A 297 14.27 -10.56 -5.52
C SER A 297 12.78 -10.51 -5.90
N VAL A 298 12.39 -11.30 -6.90
CA VAL A 298 10.99 -11.49 -7.25
C VAL A 298 10.38 -12.54 -6.31
N VAL A 299 9.36 -12.15 -5.57
CA VAL A 299 8.62 -13.01 -4.63
C VAL A 299 7.44 -13.62 -5.37
N SER A 300 7.49 -14.90 -5.69
CA SER A 300 6.38 -15.65 -6.30
C SER A 300 5.40 -16.12 -5.22
N ILE A 301 4.16 -15.66 -5.27
CA ILE A 301 3.12 -16.11 -4.33
C ILE A 301 2.98 -17.64 -4.39
N ARG A 302 3.00 -18.21 -5.59
CA ARG A 302 2.87 -19.68 -5.81
C ARG A 302 4.03 -20.45 -5.24
N ASN A 303 5.27 -19.98 -5.47
CA ASN A 303 6.46 -20.80 -5.20
C ASN A 303 7.13 -20.46 -3.87
N ASP A 304 7.04 -19.22 -3.38
CA ASP A 304 7.76 -18.78 -2.19
C ASP A 304 6.89 -18.81 -0.92
N TRP A 305 5.56 -18.86 -1.05
CA TRP A 305 4.65 -18.83 0.11
C TRP A 305 3.99 -20.18 0.38
N THR A 306 3.99 -20.60 1.65
CA THR A 306 3.28 -21.81 2.10
C THR A 306 1.79 -21.54 2.30
N THR A 307 1.44 -20.34 2.75
CA THR A 307 0.08 -19.81 2.85
C THR A 307 0.05 -18.41 2.28
N VAL A 308 -1.14 -17.90 1.91
CA VAL A 308 -1.30 -16.54 1.42
C VAL A 308 -1.84 -15.65 2.54
N PHE A 309 -2.90 -16.11 3.21
CA PHE A 309 -3.61 -15.35 4.24
C PHE A 309 -3.65 -16.11 5.56
#